data_23c84f4ac0063b6a339b425b30c38d95
#
_entry.id   23c84f4ac0063b6a339b425b30c38d95
#
_cell.length_a   1.000
_cell.length_b   1.000
_cell.length_c   1.000
_cell.angle_alpha   90.00
_cell.angle_beta   90.00
_cell.angle_gamma   90.00
#
_symmetry.space_group_name_H-M   'P 1'
#
loop_
_entity.id
_entity.type
_entity.pdbx_description
1 polymer ?
#
loop_
_entity_poly.entity_id
_entity_poly.type
_entity_poly.pdbx_seq_one_letter_code
_entity_poly.pdbx_strand_id
1 'polypeptide(L)'
;NQEQELDISDLYEQYEVTGTDLERVPDHMETIILPGNHDAVRLAEPQPVLSSEVQSHFNHGHFVGNPCRFKISGKDVLSYHGKSIDDMVMNLKEASYENPENAMKQMLKRRHLAPQWGVKNQIASEPTDMLTIETTPDIFVTGHTHGHCMQKYQDVQLIVSSTWQGQTSFQKMVGFEPKPAIVSVVKLDDGEAATVNFS
;
A
#
# COMPACT_ATOMS: atom_id res chain seq x y z
N ASN A 1 10.25 -15.67 14.60
CA ASN A 1 11.04 -14.51 14.14
C ASN A 1 11.06 -14.53 12.61
N GLN A 2 10.37 -13.59 11.95
CA GLN A 2 10.22 -13.55 10.49
C GLN A 2 11.58 -13.41 9.76
N GLU A 3 12.56 -12.82 10.40
CA GLU A 3 13.92 -12.69 9.88
C GLU A 3 14.57 -14.03 9.48
N GLN A 4 14.18 -15.12 10.14
CA GLN A 4 14.68 -16.47 9.83
C GLN A 4 14.02 -17.09 8.57
N GLU A 5 13.00 -16.44 8.03
CA GLU A 5 12.28 -16.87 6.83
C GLU A 5 12.73 -16.08 5.59
N LEU A 6 13.68 -15.13 5.75
CA LEU A 6 14.19 -14.31 4.65
C LEU A 6 15.32 -15.05 3.92
N ASP A 7 15.22 -15.15 2.60
CA ASP A 7 16.31 -15.63 1.75
C ASP A 7 17.48 -14.62 1.71
N ILE A 8 17.15 -13.33 1.78
CA ILE A 8 18.09 -12.20 1.82
C ILE A 8 17.82 -11.45 3.13
N SER A 9 18.77 -11.50 4.07
CA SER A 9 18.62 -10.87 5.39
C SER A 9 19.02 -9.39 5.41
N ASP A 10 19.92 -8.96 4.51
CA ASP A 10 20.34 -7.57 4.39
C ASP A 10 19.30 -6.74 3.64
N LEU A 11 18.84 -5.64 4.27
CA LEU A 11 17.79 -4.79 3.72
C LEU A 11 18.23 -4.07 2.43
N TYR A 12 19.48 -3.64 2.34
CA TYR A 12 19.99 -2.96 1.15
C TYR A 12 20.15 -3.92 -0.02
N GLU A 13 20.58 -5.16 0.25
CA GLU A 13 20.60 -6.22 -0.75
C GLU A 13 19.18 -6.54 -1.29
N GLN A 14 18.15 -6.50 -0.44
CA GLN A 14 16.75 -6.62 -0.88
C GLN A 14 16.36 -5.48 -1.83
N TYR A 15 16.78 -4.23 -1.56
CA TYR A 15 16.53 -3.11 -2.45
C TYR A 15 17.28 -3.25 -3.78
N GLU A 16 18.53 -3.72 -3.76
CA GLU A 16 19.33 -3.97 -4.98
C GLU A 16 18.65 -4.99 -5.89
N VAL A 17 18.20 -6.12 -5.32
CA VAL A 17 17.46 -7.15 -6.07
C VAL A 17 16.14 -6.59 -6.63
N THR A 18 15.39 -5.86 -5.82
CA THR A 18 14.13 -5.23 -6.27
C THR A 18 14.38 -4.22 -7.37
N GLY A 19 15.42 -3.39 -7.25
CA GLY A 19 15.83 -2.43 -8.27
C GLY A 19 16.15 -3.11 -9.60
N THR A 20 16.92 -4.20 -9.54
CA THR A 20 17.28 -5.03 -10.72
C THR A 20 16.03 -5.64 -11.37
N ASP A 21 15.08 -6.14 -10.60
CA ASP A 21 13.83 -6.68 -11.16
C ASP A 21 12.99 -5.58 -11.82
N LEU A 22 12.96 -4.38 -11.25
CA LEU A 22 12.22 -3.24 -11.83
C LEU A 22 12.86 -2.71 -13.13
N GLU A 23 14.15 -2.95 -13.40
CA GLU A 23 14.77 -2.64 -14.70
C GLU A 23 14.09 -3.36 -15.89
N ARG A 24 13.36 -4.43 -15.62
CA ARG A 24 12.59 -5.17 -16.63
C ARG A 24 11.27 -4.48 -16.98
N VAL A 25 10.87 -3.45 -16.24
CA VAL A 25 9.71 -2.62 -16.58
C VAL A 25 10.07 -1.79 -17.82
N PRO A 26 9.26 -1.82 -18.88
CA PRO A 26 9.54 -1.06 -20.10
C PRO A 26 9.63 0.45 -19.86
N ASP A 27 10.56 1.14 -20.52
CA ASP A 27 10.85 2.59 -20.35
C ASP A 27 9.66 3.53 -20.56
N HIS A 28 8.61 3.07 -21.26
CA HIS A 28 7.38 3.84 -21.45
C HIS A 28 6.39 3.73 -20.29
N MET A 29 6.69 2.93 -19.27
CA MET A 29 5.89 2.77 -18.07
C MET A 29 6.48 3.57 -16.91
N GLU A 30 5.68 4.46 -16.35
CA GLU A 30 6.07 5.21 -15.16
C GLU A 30 5.82 4.37 -13.89
N THR A 31 6.83 4.29 -13.03
CA THR A 31 6.77 3.55 -11.76
C THR A 31 6.72 4.54 -10.60
N ILE A 32 5.75 4.38 -9.71
CA ILE A 32 5.63 5.17 -8.47
C ILE A 32 5.87 4.24 -7.28
N ILE A 33 6.85 4.59 -6.45
CA ILE A 33 7.31 3.77 -5.32
C ILE A 33 7.07 4.54 -4.02
N LEU A 34 6.28 3.96 -3.11
CA LEU A 34 6.04 4.50 -1.78
C LEU A 34 6.44 3.47 -0.71
N PRO A 35 6.89 3.92 0.47
CA PRO A 35 7.30 3.02 1.54
C PRO A 35 6.12 2.37 2.26
N GLY A 36 6.40 1.22 2.88
CA GLY A 36 5.54 0.56 3.84
C GLY A 36 6.19 0.45 5.22
N ASN A 37 5.56 -0.30 6.11
CA ASN A 37 6.03 -0.44 7.50
C ASN A 37 7.26 -1.35 7.67
N HIS A 38 7.70 -2.03 6.62
CA HIS A 38 8.92 -2.84 6.62
C HIS A 38 10.09 -2.18 5.90
N ASP A 39 9.88 -1.02 5.31
CA ASP A 39 10.92 -0.27 4.61
C ASP A 39 11.85 0.51 5.55
N ALA A 40 12.98 0.99 5.03
CA ALA A 40 13.99 1.77 5.75
C ALA A 40 13.52 3.21 6.05
N VAL A 41 12.35 3.35 6.68
CA VAL A 41 11.75 4.62 7.10
C VAL A 41 11.16 4.51 8.51
N ARG A 42 10.81 5.63 9.12
CA ARG A 42 10.09 5.61 10.40
C ARG A 42 8.77 4.85 10.29
N LEU A 43 8.41 4.12 11.35
CA LEU A 43 7.14 3.39 11.40
C LEU A 43 5.91 4.30 11.55
N ALA A 44 6.09 5.46 12.19
CA ALA A 44 5.02 6.43 12.40
C ALA A 44 4.63 7.12 11.07
N GLU A 45 3.34 7.24 10.83
CA GLU A 45 2.78 7.87 9.63
C GLU A 45 2.48 9.38 9.85
N PRO A 46 2.61 10.21 8.84
CA PRO A 46 3.00 9.89 7.47
C PRO A 46 4.48 9.46 7.39
N GLN A 47 4.78 8.55 6.47
CA GLN A 47 6.16 8.13 6.24
C GLN A 47 6.82 9.01 5.18
N PRO A 48 8.08 9.46 5.40
CA PRO A 48 8.81 10.21 4.38
C PRO A 48 9.15 9.32 3.19
N VAL A 49 9.58 9.93 2.10
CA VAL A 49 10.17 9.23 0.96
C VAL A 49 11.42 8.43 1.42
N LEU A 50 11.68 7.29 0.79
CA LEU A 50 12.88 6.49 1.00
C LEU A 50 14.15 7.36 0.85
N SER A 51 15.18 7.09 1.65
CA SER A 51 16.43 7.85 1.62
C SER A 51 17.10 7.81 0.25
N SER A 52 17.94 8.81 -0.07
CA SER A 52 18.71 8.82 -1.32
C SER A 52 19.64 7.60 -1.45
N GLU A 53 20.09 7.04 -0.32
CA GLU A 53 20.89 5.82 -0.28
C GLU A 53 20.06 4.63 -0.80
N VAL A 54 18.83 4.44 -0.33
CA VAL A 54 17.92 3.39 -0.82
C VAL A 54 17.54 3.65 -2.28
N GLN A 55 17.22 4.88 -2.64
CA GLN A 55 16.86 5.25 -4.02
C GLN A 55 17.99 4.94 -5.01
N SER A 56 19.26 4.99 -4.59
CA SER A 56 20.41 4.71 -5.45
C SER A 56 20.50 3.26 -5.95
N HIS A 57 19.73 2.33 -5.36
CA HIS A 57 19.62 0.95 -5.83
C HIS A 57 18.63 0.78 -7.01
N PHE A 58 17.95 1.86 -7.41
CA PHE A 58 16.98 1.84 -8.50
C PHE A 58 17.40 2.78 -9.62
N ASN A 59 17.39 2.31 -10.85
CA ASN A 59 17.77 3.13 -12.01
C ASN A 59 16.65 4.09 -12.47
N HIS A 60 15.40 3.81 -12.12
CA HIS A 60 14.26 4.66 -12.45
C HIS A 60 13.11 4.46 -11.43
N GLY A 61 12.17 5.39 -11.43
CA GLY A 61 11.00 5.39 -10.55
C GLY A 61 10.80 6.72 -9.84
N HIS A 62 9.55 7.05 -9.58
CA HIS A 62 9.16 8.23 -8.80
C HIS A 62 8.98 7.82 -7.35
N PHE A 63 9.94 8.18 -6.50
CA PHE A 63 9.87 7.90 -5.07
C PHE A 63 9.03 8.95 -4.37
N VAL A 64 8.04 8.49 -3.61
CA VAL A 64 7.08 9.34 -2.91
C VAL A 64 6.94 8.89 -1.45
N GLY A 65 6.39 9.76 -0.60
CA GLY A 65 6.06 9.39 0.79
C GLY A 65 4.77 8.56 0.88
N ASN A 66 4.45 8.10 2.07
CA ASN A 66 3.20 7.41 2.38
C ASN A 66 2.41 8.22 3.42
N PRO A 67 1.18 8.66 3.12
CA PRO A 67 0.45 8.49 1.86
C PRO A 67 0.98 9.36 0.73
N CYS A 68 0.59 9.05 -0.50
CA CYS A 68 0.85 9.84 -1.68
C CYS A 68 -0.45 10.11 -2.45
N ARG A 69 -0.55 11.31 -3.03
CA ARG A 69 -1.64 11.68 -3.93
C ARG A 69 -1.09 12.30 -5.20
N PHE A 70 -1.56 11.82 -6.33
CA PHE A 70 -1.09 12.27 -7.64
C PHE A 70 -2.21 12.21 -8.68
N LYS A 71 -2.00 12.88 -9.82
CA LYS A 71 -2.92 12.81 -10.96
C LYS A 71 -2.23 12.14 -12.14
N ILE A 72 -2.95 11.23 -12.78
CA ILE A 72 -2.52 10.56 -14.00
C ILE A 72 -3.69 10.53 -14.99
N SER A 73 -3.47 11.00 -16.22
CA SER A 73 -4.51 11.08 -17.27
C SER A 73 -5.83 11.69 -16.78
N GLY A 74 -5.74 12.73 -15.93
CA GLY A 74 -6.90 13.43 -15.36
C GLY A 74 -7.56 12.73 -14.17
N LYS A 75 -7.19 11.50 -13.83
CA LYS A 75 -7.67 10.79 -12.64
C LYS A 75 -6.85 11.14 -11.41
N ASP A 76 -7.52 11.33 -10.29
CA ASP A 76 -6.95 11.60 -8.99
C ASP A 76 -6.75 10.28 -8.23
N VAL A 77 -5.50 9.93 -7.94
CA VAL A 77 -5.13 8.68 -7.27
C VAL A 77 -4.62 8.98 -5.87
N LEU A 78 -5.23 8.35 -4.87
CA LEU A 78 -4.74 8.32 -3.49
C LEU A 78 -4.12 6.94 -3.24
N SER A 79 -2.83 6.92 -2.96
CA SER A 79 -2.10 5.70 -2.60
C SER A 79 -1.67 5.78 -1.14
N TYR A 80 -1.99 4.75 -0.39
CA TYR A 80 -1.70 4.66 1.04
C TYR A 80 -1.27 3.23 1.37
N HIS A 81 -0.18 3.05 2.13
CA HIS A 81 0.28 1.71 2.50
C HIS A 81 -0.80 0.90 3.21
N GLY A 82 -1.56 1.51 4.14
CA GLY A 82 -2.69 0.83 4.77
C GLY A 82 -2.46 0.40 6.21
N LYS A 83 -1.39 0.85 6.88
CA LYS A 83 -1.04 0.43 8.25
C LYS A 83 -2.17 0.64 9.26
N SER A 84 -2.95 1.70 9.16
CA SER A 84 -4.07 1.98 10.07
C SER A 84 -5.24 0.99 9.95
N ILE A 85 -5.27 0.15 8.89
CA ILE A 85 -6.26 -0.93 8.75
C ILE A 85 -6.19 -1.87 9.95
N ASP A 86 -4.99 -2.11 10.51
CA ASP A 86 -4.80 -2.92 11.71
C ASP A 86 -5.63 -2.41 12.90
N ASP A 87 -5.55 -1.10 13.19
CA ASP A 87 -6.31 -0.49 14.28
C ASP A 87 -7.81 -0.47 13.98
N MET A 88 -8.20 -0.32 12.71
CA MET A 88 -9.60 -0.34 12.31
C MET A 88 -10.21 -1.74 12.43
N VAL A 89 -9.49 -2.79 12.04
CA VAL A 89 -9.94 -4.19 12.22
C VAL A 89 -10.14 -4.53 13.69
N MET A 90 -9.29 -4.03 14.57
CA MET A 90 -9.41 -4.26 16.01
C MET A 90 -10.62 -3.56 16.64
N ASN A 91 -11.08 -2.45 16.08
CA ASN A 91 -12.05 -1.55 16.72
C ASN A 91 -13.39 -1.41 15.98
N LEU A 92 -13.47 -1.82 14.71
CA LEU A 92 -14.68 -1.68 13.89
C LEU A 92 -15.22 -3.05 13.50
N LYS A 93 -16.46 -3.32 13.81
CA LYS A 93 -17.13 -4.59 13.50
C LYS A 93 -17.23 -4.87 12.00
N GLU A 94 -17.28 -3.81 11.19
CA GLU A 94 -17.39 -3.89 9.74
C GLU A 94 -16.06 -4.13 9.02
N ALA A 95 -14.93 -3.94 9.71
CA ALA A 95 -13.59 -4.13 9.14
C ALA A 95 -13.05 -5.52 9.53
N SER A 96 -12.43 -6.21 8.58
CA SER A 96 -11.68 -7.45 8.80
C SER A 96 -10.54 -7.56 7.81
N TYR A 97 -9.59 -8.45 8.10
CA TYR A 97 -8.49 -8.74 7.15
C TYR A 97 -8.97 -9.46 5.88
N GLU A 98 -10.10 -10.19 5.93
CA GLU A 98 -10.70 -10.80 4.76
C GLU A 98 -11.40 -9.77 3.84
N ASN A 99 -11.86 -8.65 4.43
CA ASN A 99 -12.58 -7.59 3.71
C ASN A 99 -11.99 -6.20 4.02
N PRO A 100 -10.69 -5.96 3.71
CA PRO A 100 -10.01 -4.72 4.06
C PRO A 100 -10.58 -3.48 3.36
N GLU A 101 -11.28 -3.66 2.24
CA GLU A 101 -11.99 -2.57 1.55
C GLU A 101 -13.08 -1.93 2.42
N ASN A 102 -13.58 -2.62 3.44
CA ASN A 102 -14.53 -2.02 4.38
C ASN A 102 -13.85 -0.98 5.29
N ALA A 103 -12.58 -1.20 5.66
CA ALA A 103 -11.77 -0.17 6.32
C ALA A 103 -11.56 1.05 5.39
N MET A 104 -11.24 0.83 4.12
CA MET A 104 -11.10 1.91 3.13
C MET A 104 -12.38 2.74 2.99
N LYS A 105 -13.57 2.11 2.97
CA LYS A 105 -14.87 2.80 2.97
C LYS A 105 -15.03 3.67 4.22
N GLN A 106 -14.57 3.20 5.37
CA GLN A 106 -14.64 3.97 6.62
C GLN A 106 -13.64 5.14 6.60
N MET A 107 -12.44 4.98 6.02
CA MET A 107 -11.50 6.09 5.80
C MET A 107 -12.13 7.19 4.92
N LEU A 108 -12.74 6.83 3.81
CA LEU A 108 -13.45 7.78 2.93
C LEU A 108 -14.60 8.49 3.65
N LYS A 109 -15.44 7.77 4.40
CA LYS A 109 -16.54 8.33 5.17
C LYS A 109 -16.07 9.34 6.22
N ARG A 110 -14.97 9.06 6.88
CA ARG A 110 -14.39 9.90 7.93
C ARG A 110 -13.41 10.94 7.40
N ARG A 111 -13.11 10.89 6.11
CA ARG A 111 -12.18 11.82 5.45
C ARG A 111 -10.77 11.78 6.09
N HIS A 112 -10.34 10.59 6.52
CA HIS A 112 -9.05 10.41 7.18
C HIS A 112 -8.51 9.00 6.99
N LEU A 113 -7.21 8.86 6.67
CA LEU A 113 -6.54 7.58 6.43
C LEU A 113 -6.27 6.78 7.71
N ALA A 114 -6.13 7.46 8.84
CA ALA A 114 -5.99 6.81 10.16
C ALA A 114 -7.06 7.35 11.14
N PRO A 115 -8.36 7.09 10.91
CA PRO A 115 -9.42 7.58 11.78
C PRO A 115 -9.41 6.91 13.16
N GLN A 116 -8.65 5.83 13.29
CA GLN A 116 -8.26 5.18 14.53
C GLN A 116 -6.78 4.85 14.47
N TRP A 117 -6.06 5.10 15.58
CA TRP A 117 -4.62 4.92 15.71
C TRP A 117 -4.21 4.80 17.18
N GLY A 118 -2.95 4.48 17.44
CA GLY A 118 -2.36 4.47 18.76
C GLY A 118 -2.22 3.08 19.40
N VAL A 119 -2.70 2.01 18.76
CA VAL A 119 -2.46 0.62 19.20
C VAL A 119 -1.40 -0.04 18.31
N LYS A 120 -1.69 -0.19 17.03
CA LYS A 120 -0.78 -0.77 16.03
C LYS A 120 -0.14 0.28 15.16
N ASN A 121 -0.87 1.36 14.86
CA ASN A 121 -0.39 2.47 14.07
C ASN A 121 -0.03 3.66 14.95
N GLN A 122 1.10 4.30 14.66
CA GLN A 122 1.57 5.52 15.31
C GLN A 122 1.55 6.67 14.33
N ILE A 123 1.17 7.86 14.81
CA ILE A 123 1.18 9.09 14.01
C ILE A 123 2.35 9.96 14.45
N ALA A 124 3.15 10.37 13.47
CA ALA A 124 4.23 11.33 13.69
C ALA A 124 3.66 12.75 13.87
N SER A 125 4.31 13.52 14.73
CA SER A 125 3.95 14.93 14.94
C SER A 125 4.44 15.76 13.75
N GLU A 126 3.53 16.05 12.82
CA GLU A 126 3.80 16.91 11.67
C GLU A 126 3.06 18.25 11.81
N PRO A 127 3.52 19.33 11.18
CA PRO A 127 2.87 20.66 11.25
C PRO A 127 1.45 20.65 10.66
N THR A 128 1.16 19.75 9.72
CA THR A 128 -0.15 19.56 9.08
C THR A 128 -0.53 18.11 9.08
N ASP A 129 -1.82 17.83 9.19
CA ASP A 129 -2.31 16.46 9.13
C ASP A 129 -2.38 15.97 7.68
N MET A 130 -1.32 15.27 7.26
CA MET A 130 -1.19 14.70 5.91
C MET A 130 -2.02 13.44 5.68
N LEU A 131 -2.69 12.92 6.73
CA LEU A 131 -3.57 11.75 6.62
C LEU A 131 -5.03 12.13 6.32
N THR A 132 -5.34 13.44 6.28
CA THR A 132 -6.66 13.94 5.91
C THR A 132 -6.94 13.72 4.42
N ILE A 133 -8.14 13.22 4.10
CA ILE A 133 -8.63 13.09 2.73
C ILE A 133 -9.44 14.37 2.38
N GLU A 134 -8.78 15.41 1.91
CA GLU A 134 -9.40 16.71 1.63
C GLU A 134 -10.47 16.63 0.53
N THR A 135 -10.16 15.91 -0.54
CA THR A 135 -11.08 15.68 -1.67
C THR A 135 -11.21 14.18 -1.94
N THR A 136 -12.35 13.74 -2.46
CA THR A 136 -12.57 12.34 -2.81
C THR A 136 -11.72 11.99 -4.03
N PRO A 137 -10.89 10.93 -3.98
CA PRO A 137 -10.12 10.48 -5.14
C PRO A 137 -10.99 9.72 -6.14
N ASP A 138 -10.55 9.59 -7.39
CA ASP A 138 -11.14 8.66 -8.36
C ASP A 138 -10.73 7.21 -8.07
N ILE A 139 -9.48 7.03 -7.64
CA ILE A 139 -8.90 5.72 -7.32
C ILE A 139 -8.25 5.80 -5.94
N PHE A 140 -8.58 4.86 -5.06
CA PHE A 140 -7.96 4.71 -3.76
C PHE A 140 -7.31 3.33 -3.64
N VAL A 141 -5.99 3.30 -3.45
CA VAL A 141 -5.18 2.09 -3.38
C VAL A 141 -4.61 1.91 -1.98
N THR A 142 -4.69 0.68 -1.46
CA THR A 142 -3.98 0.27 -0.23
C THR A 142 -3.26 -1.06 -0.43
N GLY A 143 -2.22 -1.29 0.35
CA GLY A 143 -1.48 -2.56 0.49
C GLY A 143 -1.62 -3.14 1.89
N HIS A 144 -0.49 -3.47 2.52
CA HIS A 144 -0.29 -3.89 3.91
C HIS A 144 -0.96 -5.22 4.30
N THR A 145 -2.22 -5.40 3.99
CA THR A 145 -3.00 -6.57 4.45
C THR A 145 -2.71 -7.84 3.67
N HIS A 146 -1.89 -7.79 2.60
CA HIS A 146 -1.61 -8.92 1.69
C HIS A 146 -2.87 -9.57 1.07
N GLY A 147 -4.02 -8.93 1.22
CA GLY A 147 -5.26 -9.29 0.55
C GLY A 147 -5.36 -8.68 -0.83
N HIS A 148 -6.33 -9.11 -1.62
CA HIS A 148 -6.67 -8.49 -2.89
C HIS A 148 -8.18 -8.25 -2.97
N CYS A 149 -8.53 -7.02 -3.30
CA CYS A 149 -9.90 -6.64 -3.62
C CYS A 149 -9.90 -5.50 -4.64
N MET A 150 -10.80 -5.57 -5.57
CA MET A 150 -11.08 -4.48 -6.50
C MET A 150 -12.59 -4.23 -6.52
N GLN A 151 -13.02 -3.09 -6.01
CA GLN A 151 -14.44 -2.77 -5.83
C GLN A 151 -14.71 -1.30 -6.09
N LYS A 152 -15.82 -0.99 -6.71
CA LYS A 152 -16.32 0.37 -6.82
C LYS A 152 -17.19 0.71 -5.59
N TYR A 153 -16.86 1.82 -4.92
CA TYR A 153 -17.65 2.39 -3.83
C TYR A 153 -18.04 3.82 -4.17
N GLN A 154 -19.33 4.06 -4.41
CA GLN A 154 -19.82 5.29 -5.04
C GLN A 154 -19.04 5.54 -6.35
N ASP A 155 -18.35 6.68 -6.48
CA ASP A 155 -17.56 7.03 -7.66
C ASP A 155 -16.08 6.69 -7.51
N VAL A 156 -15.66 6.06 -6.40
CA VAL A 156 -14.26 5.71 -6.11
C VAL A 156 -13.98 4.26 -6.45
N GLN A 157 -12.94 4.02 -7.26
CA GLN A 157 -12.38 2.67 -7.44
C GLN A 157 -11.48 2.34 -6.24
N LEU A 158 -11.88 1.38 -5.41
CA LEU A 158 -11.08 0.84 -4.31
C LEU A 158 -10.23 -0.32 -4.80
N ILE A 159 -8.95 -0.33 -4.42
CA ILE A 159 -8.00 -1.39 -4.75
C ILE A 159 -7.21 -1.76 -3.49
N VAL A 160 -7.26 -3.03 -3.11
CA VAL A 160 -6.31 -3.66 -2.19
C VAL A 160 -5.33 -4.44 -3.05
N SER A 161 -4.05 -4.07 -3.01
CA SER A 161 -3.08 -4.34 -4.07
C SER A 161 -2.43 -5.72 -4.05
N SER A 162 -2.91 -6.68 -3.23
CA SER A 162 -2.24 -7.99 -3.13
C SER A 162 -0.82 -7.89 -2.51
N THR A 163 0.00 -8.90 -2.74
CA THR A 163 1.39 -9.01 -2.29
C THR A 163 2.18 -9.89 -3.25
N TRP A 164 3.51 -9.77 -3.25
CA TRP A 164 4.43 -10.72 -3.89
C TRP A 164 5.03 -11.72 -2.90
N GLN A 165 4.66 -11.62 -1.62
CA GLN A 165 5.12 -12.51 -0.56
C GLN A 165 4.17 -13.68 -0.38
N GLY A 166 4.70 -14.90 -0.30
CA GLY A 166 3.96 -16.09 0.11
C GLY A 166 3.52 -16.03 1.57
N GLN A 167 2.74 -17.03 2.01
CA GLN A 167 2.23 -17.09 3.39
C GLN A 167 3.37 -17.32 4.39
N THR A 168 3.56 -16.39 5.33
CA THR A 168 4.54 -16.51 6.41
C THR A 168 4.06 -17.42 7.55
N SER A 169 5.00 -17.93 8.37
CA SER A 169 4.67 -18.70 9.58
C SER A 169 3.78 -17.94 10.54
N PHE A 170 3.97 -16.63 10.68
CA PHE A 170 3.10 -15.75 11.48
C PHE A 170 1.67 -15.72 10.94
N GLN A 171 1.50 -15.54 9.64
CA GLN A 171 0.18 -15.53 9.00
C GLN A 171 -0.53 -16.87 9.16
N LYS A 172 0.18 -18.00 9.04
CA LYS A 172 -0.35 -19.34 9.33
C LYS A 172 -0.82 -19.46 10.78
N MET A 173 -0.02 -18.98 11.73
CA MET A 173 -0.35 -19.04 13.15
C MET A 173 -1.62 -18.26 13.50
N VAL A 174 -1.86 -17.11 12.85
CA VAL A 174 -3.05 -16.27 13.08
C VAL A 174 -4.23 -16.65 12.16
N GLY A 175 -4.09 -17.68 11.33
CA GLY A 175 -5.13 -18.13 10.41
C GLY A 175 -5.41 -17.20 9.24
N PHE A 176 -4.43 -16.36 8.86
CA PHE A 176 -4.57 -15.44 7.74
C PHE A 176 -3.97 -16.04 6.46
N GLU A 177 -4.74 -16.02 5.39
CA GLU A 177 -4.33 -16.51 4.07
C GLU A 177 -4.16 -15.32 3.11
N PRO A 178 -2.91 -14.99 2.71
CA PRO A 178 -2.65 -13.92 1.76
C PRO A 178 -3.11 -14.32 0.35
N LYS A 179 -3.29 -13.32 -0.51
CA LYS A 179 -3.61 -13.49 -1.93
C LYS A 179 -2.43 -12.98 -2.77
N PRO A 180 -1.34 -13.76 -2.92
CA PRO A 180 -0.14 -13.30 -3.62
C PRO A 180 -0.32 -13.25 -5.14
N ALA A 181 0.59 -12.52 -5.80
CA ALA A 181 0.77 -12.51 -7.24
C ALA A 181 -0.48 -12.09 -8.05
N ILE A 182 -1.27 -11.15 -7.51
CA ILE A 182 -2.45 -10.60 -8.19
C ILE A 182 -2.23 -9.12 -8.50
N VAL A 183 -2.37 -8.74 -9.75
CA VAL A 183 -2.23 -7.35 -10.22
C VAL A 183 -3.59 -6.79 -10.61
N SER A 184 -3.89 -5.59 -10.09
CA SER A 184 -5.07 -4.81 -10.50
C SER A 184 -4.69 -3.89 -11.66
N VAL A 185 -5.49 -3.89 -12.71
CA VAL A 185 -5.34 -3.02 -13.88
C VAL A 185 -6.57 -2.15 -14.00
N VAL A 186 -6.38 -0.83 -14.13
CA VAL A 186 -7.47 0.13 -14.32
C VAL A 186 -7.21 0.94 -15.60
N LYS A 187 -8.16 0.94 -16.49
CA LYS A 187 -8.16 1.76 -17.69
C LYS A 187 -8.61 3.18 -17.31
N LEU A 188 -7.74 4.15 -17.51
CA LEU A 188 -7.93 5.49 -16.93
C LEU A 188 -8.97 6.34 -17.68
N ASP A 189 -9.27 6.05 -18.94
CA ASP A 189 -10.23 6.80 -19.77
C ASP A 189 -11.69 6.52 -19.40
N ASP A 190 -12.06 5.25 -19.17
CA ASP A 190 -13.45 4.83 -18.88
C ASP A 190 -13.62 4.20 -17.49
N GLY A 191 -12.53 3.93 -16.78
CA GLY A 191 -12.54 3.31 -15.43
C GLY A 191 -12.83 1.82 -15.44
N GLU A 192 -12.74 1.15 -16.62
CA GLU A 192 -12.81 -0.31 -16.67
C GLU A 192 -11.65 -0.91 -15.87
N ALA A 193 -11.93 -1.92 -15.07
CA ALA A 193 -10.97 -2.50 -14.17
C ALA A 193 -10.92 -4.02 -14.31
N ALA A 194 -9.72 -4.58 -14.33
CA ALA A 194 -9.47 -6.00 -14.51
C ALA A 194 -8.40 -6.50 -13.53
N THR A 195 -8.40 -7.79 -13.28
CA THR A 195 -7.44 -8.47 -12.42
C THR A 195 -6.64 -9.47 -13.23
N VAL A 196 -5.31 -9.46 -13.07
CA VAL A 196 -4.42 -10.47 -13.65
C VAL A 196 -3.83 -11.28 -12.49
N ASN A 197 -4.00 -12.59 -12.56
CA ASN A 197 -3.49 -13.52 -11.56
C ASN A 197 -2.29 -14.28 -12.13
N PHE A 198 -1.16 -14.29 -11.42
CA PHE A 198 0.10 -14.94 -11.76
C PHE A 198 0.43 -16.15 -10.85
N SER A 199 -0.47 -16.47 -9.88
CA SER A 199 -0.30 -17.62 -8.98
C SER A 199 -0.75 -18.94 -9.61
#